data_4601b8f4e2d5e804da1710b0f84938fb
#
_entry.id   4601b8f4e2d5e804da1710b0f84938fb
#
_cell.length_a   1.000
_cell.length_b   1.000
_cell.length_c   1.000
_cell.angle_alpha   90.00
_cell.angle_beta   90.00
_cell.angle_gamma   90.00
#
_symmetry.space_group_name_H-M   'P 1'
#
loop_
_entity.id
_entity.type
_entity.pdbx_description
1 polymer ?
#
loop_
_entity_poly.entity_id
_entity_poly.type
_entity_poly.pdbx_seq_one_letter_code
_entity_poly.pdbx_strand_id
1 'polypeptide(L)'
;MQSIVPGVYAFTGLLVGRVYALEGTDGLALIDSGLGLAAGKVVQQLQASGRQLSDVKRILITHAHPDHVGGLAQLQAVTGAQVVAHALEWPVITGKVPETARSTSPVRREVHGGEMLTEVLGGLQVIFTPGHAPGHVCFWQPDRRLLFCGDVVIRLPRLRLPFAAFTVDMDENKRSIKKIAELEAKVVCFGHGQPLTHDAASQLLAFAARF
;
A
#
# COMPACT_ATOMS: atom_id res chain seq x y z
N MET A 1 -8.26 -7.05 13.07
CA MET A 1 -7.17 -7.21 12.07
C MET A 1 -6.68 -8.67 12.09
N GLN A 2 -6.23 -9.17 10.96
CA GLN A 2 -5.64 -10.51 10.80
C GLN A 2 -4.13 -10.38 10.66
N SER A 3 -3.35 -11.12 11.46
CA SER A 3 -1.89 -11.19 11.30
C SER A 3 -1.54 -11.96 10.03
N ILE A 4 -0.61 -11.43 9.24
CA ILE A 4 -0.07 -12.07 8.04
C ILE A 4 1.30 -12.67 8.34
N VAL A 5 2.21 -11.86 8.87
CA VAL A 5 3.51 -12.22 9.42
C VAL A 5 3.78 -11.32 10.63
N PRO A 6 4.76 -11.61 11.50
CA PRO A 6 5.05 -10.75 12.65
C PRO A 6 5.17 -9.27 12.26
N GLY A 7 4.44 -8.40 12.96
CA GLY A 7 4.43 -6.95 12.71
C GLY A 7 3.66 -6.49 11.47
N VAL A 8 2.93 -7.38 10.79
CA VAL A 8 2.13 -7.06 9.60
C VAL A 8 0.71 -7.61 9.75
N TYR A 9 -0.27 -6.73 9.62
CA TYR A 9 -1.67 -7.05 9.81
C TYR A 9 -2.50 -6.55 8.62
N ALA A 10 -3.47 -7.33 8.18
CA ALA A 10 -4.48 -6.91 7.21
C ALA A 10 -5.77 -6.54 7.93
N PHE A 11 -6.38 -5.44 7.53
CA PHE A 11 -7.74 -5.11 7.96
C PHE A 11 -8.76 -6.01 7.25
N THR A 12 -9.77 -6.45 7.98
CA THR A 12 -10.76 -7.41 7.48
C THR A 12 -12.11 -6.74 7.22
N GLY A 13 -12.96 -7.38 6.40
CA GLY A 13 -14.31 -6.88 6.14
C GLY A 13 -14.37 -5.59 5.31
N LEU A 14 -13.29 -5.23 4.63
CA LEU A 14 -13.29 -4.16 3.64
C LEU A 14 -13.90 -4.69 2.34
N LEU A 15 -14.74 -3.86 1.68
CA LEU A 15 -15.46 -4.28 0.48
C LEU A 15 -14.56 -4.38 -0.74
N VAL A 16 -13.75 -3.34 -0.96
CA VAL A 16 -12.81 -3.22 -2.09
C VAL A 16 -11.53 -2.58 -1.59
N GLY A 17 -10.41 -2.97 -2.18
CA GLY A 17 -9.08 -2.54 -1.75
C GLY A 17 -8.67 -3.20 -0.42
N ARG A 18 -7.39 -3.25 -0.19
CA ARG A 18 -6.80 -3.77 1.04
C ARG A 18 -6.06 -2.66 1.77
N VAL A 19 -6.17 -2.68 3.09
CA VAL A 19 -5.37 -1.83 3.97
C VAL A 19 -4.55 -2.74 4.87
N TYR A 20 -3.28 -2.38 5.07
CA TYR A 20 -2.39 -3.11 5.98
C TYR A 20 -1.87 -2.18 7.07
N ALA A 21 -1.62 -2.72 8.27
CA ALA A 21 -0.90 -2.04 9.33
C ALA A 21 0.46 -2.71 9.52
N LEU A 22 1.51 -1.90 9.60
CA LEU A 22 2.90 -2.31 9.75
C LEU A 22 3.46 -1.73 11.03
N GLU A 23 4.13 -2.54 11.83
CA GLU A 23 4.84 -2.05 13.01
C GLU A 23 6.09 -1.28 12.59
N GLY A 24 6.36 -0.19 13.28
CA GLY A 24 7.54 0.64 13.11
C GLY A 24 8.20 0.94 14.45
N THR A 25 9.34 1.61 14.41
CA THR A 25 10.11 1.97 15.62
C THR A 25 9.44 3.06 16.47
N ASP A 26 8.58 3.86 15.84
CA ASP A 26 7.89 5.02 16.45
C ASP A 26 6.36 4.88 16.47
N GLY A 27 5.82 3.74 16.02
CA GLY A 27 4.40 3.47 15.94
C GLY A 27 4.02 2.62 14.73
N LEU A 28 2.86 2.88 14.14
CA LEU A 28 2.33 2.14 13.00
C LEU A 28 2.45 2.94 11.70
N ALA A 29 2.67 2.23 10.61
CA ALA A 29 2.39 2.72 9.27
C ALA A 29 1.20 1.96 8.69
N LEU A 30 0.31 2.64 7.98
CA LEU A 30 -0.71 2.00 7.16
C LEU A 30 -0.23 1.95 5.71
N ILE A 31 -0.58 0.90 4.97
CA ILE A 31 -0.51 0.89 3.51
C ILE A 31 -1.92 1.04 2.98
N ASP A 32 -2.13 2.10 2.22
CA ASP A 32 -3.40 2.58 1.66
C ASP A 32 -4.45 2.91 2.73
N SER A 33 -5.63 3.35 2.29
CA SER A 33 -6.71 3.78 3.17
C SER A 33 -8.07 3.16 2.82
N GLY A 34 -8.12 2.41 1.73
CA GLY A 34 -9.35 1.81 1.22
C GLY A 34 -10.33 2.83 0.64
N LEU A 35 -11.54 2.38 0.33
CA LEU A 35 -12.67 3.26 -0.02
C LEU A 35 -13.07 4.14 1.16
N GLY A 36 -13.81 5.23 0.92
CA GLY A 36 -14.25 6.17 1.95
C GLY A 36 -14.90 5.53 3.18
N LEU A 37 -15.73 4.52 2.99
CA LEU A 37 -16.35 3.77 4.10
C LEU A 37 -15.38 2.84 4.84
N ALA A 38 -14.20 2.58 4.30
CA ALA A 38 -13.21 1.71 4.95
C ALA A 38 -12.59 2.35 6.20
N ALA A 39 -12.45 3.67 6.22
CA ALA A 39 -11.81 4.40 7.31
C ALA A 39 -12.44 4.10 8.69
N GLY A 40 -13.77 4.07 8.78
CA GLY A 40 -14.46 3.70 10.02
C GLY A 40 -14.14 2.29 10.51
N LYS A 41 -14.05 1.32 9.59
CA LYS A 41 -13.66 -0.06 9.93
C LYS A 41 -12.19 -0.18 10.32
N VAL A 42 -11.31 0.61 9.71
CA VAL A 42 -9.89 0.67 10.06
C VAL A 42 -9.74 1.22 11.49
N VAL A 43 -10.39 2.34 11.80
CA VAL A 43 -10.42 2.93 13.14
C VAL A 43 -10.92 1.93 14.18
N GLN A 44 -12.08 1.30 13.93
CA GLN A 44 -12.67 0.33 14.84
C GLN A 44 -11.72 -0.83 15.14
N GLN A 45 -11.05 -1.37 14.11
CA GLN A 45 -10.14 -2.52 14.27
C GLN A 45 -8.83 -2.14 14.96
N LEU A 46 -8.31 -0.92 14.75
CA LEU A 46 -7.17 -0.40 15.50
C LEU A 46 -7.51 -0.34 17.00
N GLN A 47 -8.62 0.31 17.35
CA GLN A 47 -9.07 0.44 18.73
C GLN A 47 -9.36 -0.93 19.39
N ALA A 48 -10.04 -1.82 18.68
CA ALA A 48 -10.32 -3.17 19.17
C ALA A 48 -9.04 -4.03 19.39
N SER A 49 -7.92 -3.67 18.77
CA SER A 49 -6.61 -4.30 19.01
C SER A 49 -5.80 -3.65 20.13
N GLY A 50 -6.40 -2.68 20.85
CA GLY A 50 -5.73 -1.94 21.93
C GLY A 50 -4.78 -0.83 21.43
N ARG A 51 -4.79 -0.51 20.14
CA ARG A 51 -3.96 0.56 19.57
C ARG A 51 -4.66 1.92 19.69
N GLN A 52 -3.87 2.95 19.98
CA GLN A 52 -4.33 4.33 19.91
C GLN A 52 -4.31 4.81 18.46
N LEU A 53 -5.22 5.70 18.07
CA LEU A 53 -5.18 6.27 16.71
C LEU A 53 -3.90 7.10 16.49
N SER A 54 -3.38 7.73 17.54
CA SER A 54 -2.11 8.45 17.52
C SER A 54 -0.87 7.54 17.35
N ASP A 55 -1.01 6.22 17.48
CA ASP A 55 0.07 5.28 17.16
C ASP A 55 0.33 5.22 15.65
N VAL A 56 -0.67 5.55 14.83
CA VAL A 56 -0.50 5.63 13.38
C VAL A 56 0.29 6.87 13.02
N LYS A 57 1.54 6.70 12.62
CA LYS A 57 2.46 7.80 12.28
C LYS A 57 2.49 8.10 10.81
N ARG A 58 2.20 7.10 9.95
CA ARG A 58 2.28 7.22 8.48
C ARG A 58 1.15 6.49 7.80
N ILE A 59 0.72 7.04 6.66
CA ILE A 59 -0.13 6.37 5.68
C ILE A 59 0.65 6.36 4.37
N LEU A 60 1.10 5.18 3.96
CA LEU A 60 1.90 4.94 2.76
C LEU A 60 0.94 4.62 1.61
N ILE A 61 0.91 5.44 0.59
CA ILE A 61 0.00 5.28 -0.54
C ILE A 61 0.71 4.60 -1.70
N THR A 62 0.16 3.49 -2.16
CA THR A 62 0.66 2.80 -3.35
C THR A 62 0.35 3.59 -4.61
N HIS A 63 -0.87 4.09 -4.76
CA HIS A 63 -1.33 4.94 -5.85
C HIS A 63 -2.68 5.61 -5.48
N ALA A 64 -3.14 6.57 -6.28
CA ALA A 64 -4.26 7.45 -5.93
C ALA A 64 -5.63 7.03 -6.48
N HIS A 65 -5.89 5.73 -6.71
CA HIS A 65 -7.24 5.30 -7.05
C HIS A 65 -8.20 5.36 -5.85
N PRO A 66 -9.51 5.54 -6.07
CA PRO A 66 -10.48 5.77 -5.01
C PRO A 66 -10.52 4.71 -3.90
N ASP A 67 -10.25 3.46 -4.23
CA ASP A 67 -10.23 2.35 -3.30
C ASP A 67 -8.90 2.18 -2.54
N HIS A 68 -7.93 3.06 -2.81
CA HIS A 68 -6.67 3.20 -2.09
C HIS A 68 -6.59 4.50 -1.27
N VAL A 69 -7.18 5.59 -1.76
CA VAL A 69 -7.12 6.90 -1.08
C VAL A 69 -8.48 7.41 -0.58
N GLY A 70 -9.57 6.68 -0.79
CA GLY A 70 -10.92 7.15 -0.43
C GLY A 70 -11.11 7.41 1.06
N GLY A 71 -10.47 6.64 1.93
CA GLY A 71 -10.49 6.81 3.38
C GLY A 71 -9.42 7.77 3.92
N LEU A 72 -8.53 8.28 3.08
CA LEU A 72 -7.31 8.97 3.48
C LEU A 72 -7.58 10.22 4.32
N ALA A 73 -8.47 11.10 3.87
CA ALA A 73 -8.78 12.33 4.59
C ALA A 73 -9.32 12.07 6.01
N GLN A 74 -10.21 11.08 6.14
CA GLN A 74 -10.77 10.71 7.44
C GLN A 74 -9.71 10.08 8.35
N LEU A 75 -8.89 9.15 7.85
CA LEU A 75 -7.83 8.52 8.64
C LEU A 75 -6.79 9.55 9.07
N GLN A 76 -6.37 10.44 8.16
CA GLN A 76 -5.42 11.49 8.47
C GLN A 76 -5.96 12.45 9.56
N ALA A 77 -7.22 12.85 9.46
CA ALA A 77 -7.84 13.75 10.43
C ALA A 77 -7.87 13.16 11.85
N VAL A 78 -8.09 11.85 12.00
CA VAL A 78 -8.19 11.21 13.32
C VAL A 78 -6.86 10.69 13.86
N THR A 79 -5.86 10.50 13.02
CA THR A 79 -4.54 9.97 13.42
C THR A 79 -3.46 11.03 13.49
N GLY A 80 -3.58 12.11 12.72
CA GLY A 80 -2.51 13.09 12.49
C GLY A 80 -1.33 12.54 11.67
N ALA A 81 -1.51 11.38 11.03
CA ALA A 81 -0.45 10.67 10.34
C ALA A 81 0.12 11.44 9.13
N GLN A 82 1.44 11.32 8.92
CA GLN A 82 2.08 11.78 7.70
C GLN A 82 1.64 10.93 6.51
N VAL A 83 1.23 11.55 5.42
CA VAL A 83 0.95 10.86 4.15
C VAL A 83 2.23 10.78 3.32
N VAL A 84 2.58 9.57 2.89
CA VAL A 84 3.73 9.29 2.02
C VAL A 84 3.21 8.78 0.70
N ALA A 85 3.51 9.47 -0.39
CA ALA A 85 3.08 9.09 -1.73
C ALA A 85 4.10 9.52 -2.78
N HIS A 86 4.07 8.85 -3.93
CA HIS A 86 4.89 9.26 -5.07
C HIS A 86 4.48 10.65 -5.57
N ALA A 87 5.46 11.45 -6.00
CA ALA A 87 5.23 12.83 -6.43
C ALA A 87 4.12 12.97 -7.48
N LEU A 88 4.02 12.02 -8.42
CA LEU A 88 3.01 12.03 -9.49
C LEU A 88 1.57 11.76 -9.01
N GLU A 89 1.38 11.20 -7.80
CA GLU A 89 0.04 10.93 -7.25
C GLU A 89 -0.56 12.12 -6.49
N TRP A 90 0.28 13.07 -6.04
CA TRP A 90 -0.16 14.21 -5.24
C TRP A 90 -1.22 15.09 -5.92
N PRO A 91 -1.19 15.38 -7.23
CA PRO A 91 -2.26 16.17 -7.87
C PRO A 91 -3.64 15.53 -7.72
N VAL A 92 -3.71 14.19 -7.77
CA VAL A 92 -4.96 13.44 -7.57
C VAL A 92 -5.36 13.42 -6.09
N ILE A 93 -4.39 13.17 -5.19
CA ILE A 93 -4.61 13.13 -3.74
C ILE A 93 -5.12 14.48 -3.24
N THR A 94 -4.50 15.59 -3.62
CA THR A 94 -4.87 16.93 -3.18
C THR A 94 -6.21 17.41 -3.74
N GLY A 95 -6.60 16.95 -4.92
CA GLY A 95 -7.93 17.21 -5.48
C GLY A 95 -9.07 16.47 -4.78
N LYS A 96 -8.75 15.41 -4.00
CA LYS A 96 -9.71 14.59 -3.25
C LYS A 96 -9.69 14.84 -1.73
N VAL A 97 -8.58 15.37 -1.22
CA VAL A 97 -8.41 15.76 0.18
C VAL A 97 -8.61 17.27 0.26
N PRO A 98 -9.67 17.79 0.90
CA PRO A 98 -9.83 19.21 1.07
C PRO A 98 -8.61 19.80 1.80
N GLU A 99 -8.05 20.91 1.30
CA GLU A 99 -6.96 21.65 1.96
C GLU A 99 -7.33 22.13 3.39
N THR A 100 -8.58 21.99 3.76
CA THR A 100 -9.14 22.38 5.05
C THR A 100 -8.81 21.42 6.21
N ALA A 101 -8.23 20.26 5.97
CA ALA A 101 -7.65 19.45 7.03
C ALA A 101 -6.32 20.10 7.49
N ARG A 102 -6.40 21.26 8.12
CA ARG A 102 -5.27 21.98 8.72
C ARG A 102 -4.71 21.18 9.89
N SER A 103 -3.84 20.24 9.62
CA SER A 103 -2.88 19.74 10.60
C SER A 103 -1.63 20.60 10.53
N THR A 104 -1.14 21.04 11.67
CA THR A 104 0.03 21.92 11.83
C THR A 104 1.37 21.21 11.67
N SER A 105 1.38 19.97 11.20
CA SER A 105 2.57 19.14 10.96
C SER A 105 2.80 18.96 9.44
N PRO A 106 4.02 18.75 8.95
CA PRO A 106 4.25 18.40 7.54
C PRO A 106 3.63 17.04 7.23
N VAL A 107 2.38 17.09 6.85
CA VAL A 107 1.48 15.96 6.69
C VAL A 107 1.80 15.20 5.41
N ARG A 108 2.72 15.71 4.60
CA ARG A 108 3.06 15.24 3.27
C ARG A 108 4.54 14.89 3.17
N ARG A 109 4.86 13.69 2.66
CA ARG A 109 6.19 13.28 2.25
C ARG A 109 6.13 12.74 0.83
N GLU A 110 6.88 13.35 -0.07
CA GLU A 110 7.01 12.85 -1.44
C GLU A 110 8.10 11.80 -1.52
N VAL A 111 7.86 10.78 -2.35
CA VAL A 111 8.84 9.75 -2.72
C VAL A 111 8.89 9.61 -4.23
N HIS A 112 10.01 9.10 -4.75
CA HIS A 112 10.26 8.93 -6.19
C HIS A 112 10.65 7.50 -6.56
N GLY A 113 10.99 6.69 -5.57
CA GLY A 113 11.51 5.33 -5.71
C GLY A 113 13.00 5.24 -5.39
N GLY A 114 13.36 4.20 -4.63
CA GLY A 114 14.70 3.99 -4.10
C GLY A 114 14.87 4.39 -2.64
N GLU A 115 13.98 5.22 -2.09
CA GLU A 115 14.05 5.64 -0.69
C GLU A 115 13.84 4.45 0.25
N MET A 116 14.52 4.52 1.40
CA MET A 116 14.34 3.58 2.51
C MET A 116 13.61 4.28 3.66
N LEU A 117 12.45 3.76 4.03
CA LEU A 117 11.68 4.16 5.19
C LEU A 117 12.17 3.34 6.39
N THR A 118 13.26 3.78 7.02
CA THR A 118 13.96 3.02 8.06
C THR A 118 13.12 2.83 9.32
N GLU A 119 12.15 3.68 9.53
CA GLU A 119 11.22 3.67 10.65
C GLU A 119 10.10 2.61 10.53
N VAL A 120 9.92 1.97 9.37
CA VAL A 120 8.85 0.98 9.12
C VAL A 120 9.45 -0.41 8.93
N LEU A 121 9.01 -1.39 9.73
CA LEU A 121 9.42 -2.80 9.68
C LEU A 121 10.95 -3.04 9.70
N GLY A 122 11.73 -2.09 10.22
CA GLY A 122 13.19 -2.15 10.21
C GLY A 122 13.82 -1.75 8.87
N GLY A 123 13.04 -1.18 7.97
CA GLY A 123 13.48 -0.67 6.66
C GLY A 123 12.57 -1.14 5.54
N LEU A 124 11.78 -0.23 4.99
CA LEU A 124 10.85 -0.50 3.90
C LEU A 124 11.27 0.32 2.67
N GLN A 125 11.75 -0.34 1.64
CA GLN A 125 12.19 0.30 0.41
C GLN A 125 11.00 0.66 -0.48
N VAL A 126 10.99 1.89 -0.99
CA VAL A 126 10.06 2.34 -2.02
C VAL A 126 10.56 1.89 -3.38
N ILE A 127 9.74 1.19 -4.14
CA ILE A 127 10.06 0.74 -5.50
C ILE A 127 9.08 1.39 -6.46
N PHE A 128 9.58 2.23 -7.35
CA PHE A 128 8.77 2.84 -8.41
C PHE A 128 8.36 1.77 -9.43
N THR A 129 7.05 1.62 -9.62
CA THR A 129 6.40 0.58 -10.43
C THR A 129 5.25 1.18 -11.25
N PRO A 130 5.55 2.09 -12.18
CA PRO A 130 4.51 2.75 -12.99
C PRO A 130 3.78 1.79 -13.91
N GLY A 131 2.67 2.25 -14.45
CA GLY A 131 1.86 1.56 -15.45
C GLY A 131 0.40 1.47 -15.04
N HIS A 132 0.07 0.88 -13.89
CA HIS A 132 -1.30 0.89 -13.35
C HIS A 132 -1.74 2.33 -13.05
N ALA A 133 -0.93 3.08 -12.33
CA ALA A 133 -1.03 4.53 -12.19
C ALA A 133 0.34 5.16 -12.48
N PRO A 134 0.40 6.47 -12.83
CA PRO A 134 1.66 7.12 -13.21
C PRO A 134 2.70 7.12 -12.10
N GLY A 135 2.27 7.30 -10.86
CA GLY A 135 3.12 7.34 -9.66
C GLY A 135 2.99 6.09 -8.79
N HIS A 136 2.54 4.96 -9.35
CA HIS A 136 2.40 3.74 -8.57
C HIS A 136 3.75 3.31 -7.97
N VAL A 137 3.73 2.93 -6.68
CA VAL A 137 4.87 2.36 -5.97
C VAL A 137 4.50 1.07 -5.26
N CYS A 138 5.47 0.16 -5.21
CA CYS A 138 5.47 -0.98 -4.30
C CYS A 138 6.32 -0.65 -3.07
N PHE A 139 6.06 -1.35 -1.96
CA PHE A 139 6.89 -1.27 -0.76
C PHE A 139 7.52 -2.63 -0.50
N TRP A 140 8.84 -2.65 -0.37
CA TRP A 140 9.65 -3.85 -0.25
C TRP A 140 10.43 -3.88 1.05
N GLN A 141 10.30 -4.95 1.82
CA GLN A 141 11.13 -5.20 3.00
C GLN A 141 12.13 -6.33 2.67
N PRO A 142 13.41 -6.00 2.43
CA PRO A 142 14.39 -6.93 1.85
C PRO A 142 14.74 -8.10 2.77
N ASP A 143 14.99 -7.85 4.07
CA ASP A 143 15.42 -8.89 5.02
C ASP A 143 14.34 -9.96 5.23
N ARG A 144 13.07 -9.56 5.15
CA ARG A 144 11.93 -10.46 5.31
C ARG A 144 11.42 -11.00 3.97
N ARG A 145 11.93 -10.47 2.87
CA ARG A 145 11.45 -10.76 1.51
C ARG A 145 9.92 -10.60 1.39
N LEU A 146 9.42 -9.47 1.92
CA LEU A 146 8.01 -9.13 1.99
C LEU A 146 7.71 -7.95 1.06
N LEU A 147 6.77 -8.15 0.13
CA LEU A 147 6.36 -7.18 -0.86
C LEU A 147 4.91 -6.75 -0.66
N PHE A 148 4.67 -5.45 -0.65
CA PHE A 148 3.34 -4.84 -0.81
C PHE A 148 3.28 -4.28 -2.23
N CYS A 149 2.58 -4.97 -3.13
CA CYS A 149 2.67 -4.67 -4.55
C CYS A 149 1.55 -3.75 -5.07
N GLY A 150 0.65 -3.26 -4.19
CA GLY A 150 -0.50 -2.49 -4.66
C GLY A 150 -1.23 -3.22 -5.79
N ASP A 151 -1.46 -2.51 -6.89
CA ASP A 151 -2.22 -3.01 -8.02
C ASP A 151 -1.37 -3.31 -9.27
N VAL A 152 -0.03 -3.40 -9.14
CA VAL A 152 0.81 -3.93 -10.23
C VAL A 152 0.36 -5.34 -10.62
N VAL A 153 0.03 -6.16 -9.62
CA VAL A 153 -0.57 -7.49 -9.76
C VAL A 153 -1.73 -7.60 -8.76
N ILE A 154 -2.84 -8.19 -9.19
CA ILE A 154 -3.95 -8.52 -8.30
C ILE A 154 -4.13 -10.03 -8.18
N ARG A 155 -4.76 -10.51 -7.07
CA ARG A 155 -4.97 -11.94 -6.82
C ARG A 155 -6.44 -12.26 -6.61
N LEU A 156 -7.16 -12.59 -7.72
CA LEU A 156 -8.60 -12.88 -7.72
C LEU A 156 -8.96 -14.07 -8.64
N PRO A 157 -9.04 -15.30 -8.16
CA PRO A 157 -8.37 -15.91 -6.99
C PRO A 157 -6.91 -16.25 -7.26
N ARG A 158 -6.47 -16.16 -8.53
CA ARG A 158 -5.09 -16.37 -9.00
C ARG A 158 -4.45 -15.03 -9.36
N LEU A 159 -3.13 -15.02 -9.54
CA LEU A 159 -2.42 -13.85 -10.05
C LEU A 159 -2.94 -13.47 -11.43
N ARG A 160 -3.22 -12.19 -11.61
CA ARG A 160 -3.71 -11.63 -12.87
C ARG A 160 -3.28 -10.17 -13.00
N LEU A 161 -3.32 -9.68 -14.23
CA LEU A 161 -3.15 -8.26 -14.52
C LEU A 161 -4.28 -7.45 -13.85
N PRO A 162 -4.03 -6.21 -13.47
CA PRO A 162 -5.08 -5.30 -13.08
C PRO A 162 -6.05 -5.07 -14.25
N PHE A 163 -7.22 -4.53 -13.94
CA PHE A 163 -8.23 -4.27 -14.97
C PHE A 163 -7.74 -3.20 -15.93
N ALA A 164 -7.79 -3.49 -17.23
CA ALA A 164 -7.29 -2.59 -18.28
C ALA A 164 -7.98 -1.21 -18.26
N ALA A 165 -9.29 -1.18 -17.95
CA ALA A 165 -10.04 0.08 -17.84
C ALA A 165 -9.54 1.03 -16.75
N PHE A 166 -8.79 0.53 -15.77
CA PHE A 166 -8.22 1.30 -14.66
C PHE A 166 -6.68 1.35 -14.71
N THR A 167 -6.07 0.92 -15.82
CA THR A 167 -4.62 0.88 -15.99
C THR A 167 -4.20 1.83 -17.10
N VAL A 168 -3.36 2.78 -16.76
CA VAL A 168 -2.95 3.87 -17.68
C VAL A 168 -2.05 3.34 -18.81
N ASP A 169 -1.09 2.49 -18.47
CA ASP A 169 -0.16 1.84 -19.41
C ASP A 169 0.07 0.39 -19.01
N MET A 170 -0.58 -0.53 -19.73
CA MET A 170 -0.49 -1.96 -19.42
C MET A 170 0.89 -2.54 -19.75
N ASP A 171 1.58 -2.03 -20.76
CA ASP A 171 2.89 -2.54 -21.13
C ASP A 171 3.96 -2.07 -20.13
N GLU A 172 3.85 -0.84 -19.63
CA GLU A 172 4.68 -0.39 -18.51
C GLU A 172 4.37 -1.18 -17.23
N ASN A 173 3.09 -1.48 -16.97
CA ASN A 173 2.71 -2.33 -15.84
C ASN A 173 3.32 -3.74 -15.92
N LYS A 174 3.39 -4.33 -17.11
CA LYS A 174 4.07 -5.62 -17.32
C LYS A 174 5.58 -5.52 -17.04
N ARG A 175 6.24 -4.40 -17.43
CA ARG A 175 7.65 -4.14 -17.06
C ARG A 175 7.81 -4.05 -15.54
N SER A 176 6.91 -3.37 -14.88
CA SER A 176 6.85 -3.29 -13.41
C SER A 176 6.65 -4.66 -12.76
N ILE A 177 5.81 -5.53 -13.35
CA ILE A 177 5.64 -6.92 -12.88
C ILE A 177 6.96 -7.70 -12.96
N LYS A 178 7.69 -7.61 -14.08
CA LYS A 178 8.99 -8.26 -14.23
C LYS A 178 9.98 -7.77 -13.17
N LYS A 179 10.05 -6.45 -12.97
CA LYS A 179 10.91 -5.82 -11.95
C LYS A 179 10.63 -6.37 -10.53
N ILE A 180 9.36 -6.46 -10.12
CA ILE A 180 9.06 -6.97 -8.78
C ILE A 180 9.19 -8.48 -8.65
N ALA A 181 9.09 -9.23 -9.73
CA ALA A 181 9.32 -10.67 -9.73
C ALA A 181 10.79 -11.02 -9.42
N GLU A 182 11.75 -10.20 -9.85
CA GLU A 182 13.18 -10.34 -9.56
C GLU A 182 13.54 -10.18 -8.08
N LEU A 183 12.64 -9.60 -7.27
CA LEU A 183 12.83 -9.47 -5.82
C LEU A 183 12.73 -10.81 -5.09
N GLU A 184 12.19 -11.83 -5.75
CA GLU A 184 11.97 -13.18 -5.19
C GLU A 184 11.25 -13.15 -3.83
N ALA A 185 10.17 -12.39 -3.73
CA ALA A 185 9.42 -12.21 -2.50
C ALA A 185 8.91 -13.54 -1.92
N LYS A 186 9.09 -13.75 -0.62
CA LYS A 186 8.50 -14.89 0.11
C LYS A 186 7.04 -14.67 0.46
N VAL A 187 6.67 -13.42 0.67
CA VAL A 187 5.29 -13.00 0.97
C VAL A 187 4.95 -11.82 0.08
N VAL A 188 3.78 -11.87 -0.57
CA VAL A 188 3.26 -10.77 -1.39
C VAL A 188 1.89 -10.37 -0.88
N CYS A 189 1.74 -9.10 -0.53
CA CYS A 189 0.50 -8.44 -0.14
C CYS A 189 0.01 -7.58 -1.30
N PHE A 190 -1.23 -7.78 -1.71
CA PHE A 190 -1.84 -7.14 -2.89
C PHE A 190 -2.78 -6.02 -2.48
N GLY A 191 -3.04 -5.07 -3.37
CA GLY A 191 -4.17 -4.13 -3.24
C GLY A 191 -5.51 -4.85 -3.33
N HIS A 192 -5.59 -5.91 -4.13
CA HIS A 192 -6.79 -6.76 -4.24
C HIS A 192 -6.48 -8.25 -4.09
N GLY A 193 -7.22 -8.91 -3.21
CA GLY A 193 -7.13 -10.33 -2.96
C GLY A 193 -6.36 -10.69 -1.69
N GLN A 194 -6.24 -11.97 -1.39
CA GLN A 194 -5.56 -12.46 -0.18
C GLN A 194 -4.05 -12.44 -0.38
N PRO A 195 -3.27 -12.15 0.67
CA PRO A 195 -1.82 -12.29 0.62
C PRO A 195 -1.38 -13.67 0.14
N LEU A 196 -0.26 -13.72 -0.54
CA LEU A 196 0.39 -14.94 -0.99
C LEU A 196 1.58 -15.23 -0.08
N THR A 197 1.48 -16.28 0.73
CA THR A 197 2.43 -16.61 1.80
C THR A 197 3.22 -17.89 1.53
N HIS A 198 2.90 -18.59 0.43
CA HIS A 198 3.57 -19.83 0.03
C HIS A 198 3.91 -19.75 -1.45
N ASP A 199 5.12 -20.18 -1.81
CA ASP A 199 5.62 -20.23 -3.20
C ASP A 199 5.49 -18.90 -3.97
N ALA A 200 5.50 -17.77 -3.25
CA ALA A 200 5.20 -16.46 -3.82
C ALA A 200 6.20 -16.07 -4.91
N ALA A 201 7.50 -16.29 -4.68
CA ALA A 201 8.55 -16.02 -5.67
C ALA A 201 8.32 -16.79 -6.96
N SER A 202 8.14 -18.12 -6.86
CA SER A 202 7.92 -18.99 -8.03
C SER A 202 6.65 -18.63 -8.80
N GLN A 203 5.55 -18.33 -8.07
CA GLN A 203 4.29 -17.94 -8.70
C GLN A 203 4.40 -16.59 -9.41
N LEU A 204 5.10 -15.61 -8.80
CA LEU A 204 5.27 -14.29 -9.39
C LEU A 204 6.22 -14.33 -10.60
N LEU A 205 7.31 -15.10 -10.53
CA LEU A 205 8.21 -15.35 -11.66
C LEU A 205 7.48 -16.02 -12.83
N ALA A 206 6.73 -17.09 -12.54
CA ALA A 206 5.94 -17.78 -13.57
C ALA A 206 4.86 -16.88 -14.18
N PHE A 207 4.28 -15.97 -13.39
CA PHE A 207 3.33 -15.00 -13.89
C PHE A 207 4.01 -13.95 -14.77
N ALA A 208 5.15 -13.41 -14.35
CA ALA A 208 5.94 -12.42 -15.12
C ALA A 208 6.47 -12.98 -16.45
N ALA A 209 6.78 -14.27 -16.50
CA ALA A 209 7.26 -14.95 -17.73
C ALA A 209 6.20 -15.07 -18.84
N ARG A 210 4.95 -14.68 -18.57
CA ARG A 210 3.85 -14.72 -19.56
C ARG A 210 3.83 -13.50 -20.49
N PHE A 211 4.68 -12.52 -20.25
CA PHE A 211 4.73 -11.22 -20.99
C PHE A 211 6.12 -10.99 -21.64
#